data_6ecfea71b094557c89ac569fcf77d6e1
#
_entry.id   6ecfea71b094557c89ac569fcf77d6e1
#
_cell.length_a   1.000
_cell.length_b   1.000
_cell.length_c   1.000
_cell.angle_alpha   90.00
_cell.angle_beta   90.00
_cell.angle_gamma   90.00
#
_symmetry.space_group_name_H-M   'P 1'
#
loop_
_entity.id
_entity.type
_entity.pdbx_description
1 polymer ?
#
loop_
_entity_poly.entity_id
_entity_poly.type
_entity_poly.pdbx_seq_one_letter_code
_entity_poly.pdbx_strand_id
1 'polypeptide(L)'
;MKNDIIKLLNLEQFNLKIEKIDTAKRNNVLYCYITLENLKEKYPLYNSQPIIKKYIIKKIKHSISNNNPCFIIYRARRFYCKTCKHTYYENNPFAMKNDKLSNYTIYAVLNDLKDHTVTFKNVTIKYNLSVTSVINIFDTYIDSKRRTLPEVICIDEFYTSIKRQYKYACVFLDFISKKIIYIYPSRRKDRLTSELSFIHKNERLNVKYVVIDMWDTYRDLASIYFPNCMVAVDSFHVIRHLNDAINSIRIKTMKKYDKRTNKLVQNDIYYYMLKKFHFFFTMSFERIFSGQTYIHKMKTKWTKHEIRSYLFSIDSDLREAYFLKERYREFNLTADYEACDEELEELIDEFLNSKHEEFRTFGKLLIHWKVEIKNSFIRYHGERLSNGPLKELIQESKRF
;
A
#
# COMPACT_ATOMS: atom_id res chain seq x y z
N MET A 1 32.84 -4.26 -34.33
CA MET A 1 33.49 -3.85 -33.08
C MET A 1 33.02 -2.50 -32.53
N LYS A 2 33.11 -1.34 -33.23
CA LYS A 2 32.60 -0.03 -32.69
C LYS A 2 31.10 -0.08 -32.42
N ASN A 3 30.29 -0.54 -33.38
CA ASN A 3 28.83 -0.65 -33.26
C ASN A 3 28.39 -1.66 -32.17
N ASP A 4 29.15 -2.75 -32.01
CA ASP A 4 28.83 -3.76 -30.97
C ASP A 4 29.07 -3.22 -29.56
N ILE A 5 30.10 -2.39 -29.38
CA ILE A 5 30.36 -1.71 -28.10
C ILE A 5 29.27 -0.69 -27.81
N ILE A 6 28.82 0.06 -28.83
CA ILE A 6 27.74 1.04 -28.70
C ILE A 6 26.43 0.34 -28.28
N LYS A 7 26.11 -0.80 -28.89
CA LYS A 7 24.96 -1.64 -28.50
C LYS A 7 25.09 -2.20 -27.11
N LEU A 8 26.23 -2.82 -26.80
CA LEU A 8 26.51 -3.40 -25.48
C LEU A 8 26.33 -2.38 -24.34
N LEU A 9 26.69 -1.13 -24.59
CA LEU A 9 26.60 -0.04 -23.64
C LEU A 9 25.27 0.73 -23.71
N ASN A 10 24.31 0.29 -24.53
CA ASN A 10 23.05 0.99 -24.78
C ASN A 10 23.22 2.49 -25.10
N LEU A 11 24.28 2.83 -25.85
CA LEU A 11 24.60 4.21 -26.22
C LEU A 11 23.90 4.64 -27.51
N GLU A 12 23.20 3.74 -28.23
CA GLU A 12 22.48 4.01 -29.49
C GLU A 12 21.46 5.13 -29.33
N GLN A 13 20.74 5.11 -28.21
CA GLN A 13 19.68 6.09 -27.91
C GLN A 13 20.18 7.54 -27.73
N PHE A 14 21.48 7.75 -27.58
CA PHE A 14 22.05 9.10 -27.47
C PHE A 14 22.40 9.71 -28.83
N ASN A 15 22.26 8.97 -29.93
CA ASN A 15 22.59 9.39 -31.30
C ASN A 15 23.97 10.09 -31.41
N LEU A 16 24.98 9.52 -30.77
CA LEU A 16 26.28 10.12 -30.58
C LEU A 16 27.18 9.90 -31.79
N LYS A 17 27.79 10.96 -32.28
CA LYS A 17 28.90 10.87 -33.24
C LYS A 17 30.21 10.61 -32.50
N ILE A 18 30.57 9.33 -32.42
CA ILE A 18 31.76 8.88 -31.69
C ILE A 18 32.96 8.81 -32.64
N GLU A 19 34.01 9.57 -32.36
CA GLU A 19 35.29 9.51 -33.08
C GLU A 19 36.02 8.24 -32.70
N LYS A 20 36.24 8.02 -31.41
CA LYS A 20 36.99 6.87 -30.89
C LYS A 20 36.29 6.24 -29.71
N ILE A 21 36.26 4.90 -29.68
CA ILE A 21 35.78 4.09 -28.57
C ILE A 21 36.69 2.88 -28.37
N ASP A 22 37.21 2.73 -27.16
CA ASP A 22 38.03 1.61 -26.73
C ASP A 22 37.49 1.06 -25.40
N THR A 23 37.73 -0.22 -25.13
CA THR A 23 37.35 -0.85 -23.87
C THR A 23 38.50 -1.53 -23.21
N ALA A 24 38.61 -1.46 -21.89
CA ALA A 24 39.54 -2.21 -21.07
C ALA A 24 38.86 -2.79 -19.84
N LYS A 25 39.15 -4.06 -19.53
CA LYS A 25 38.65 -4.70 -18.31
C LYS A 25 39.79 -4.79 -17.30
N ARG A 26 39.56 -4.27 -16.08
CA ARG A 26 40.53 -4.31 -14.97
C ARG A 26 39.78 -4.68 -13.69
N ASN A 27 40.23 -5.73 -12.97
CA ASN A 27 39.62 -6.18 -11.71
C ASN A 27 38.08 -6.33 -11.80
N ASN A 28 37.58 -6.99 -12.82
CA ASN A 28 36.14 -7.15 -13.13
C ASN A 28 35.36 -5.84 -13.36
N VAL A 29 36.03 -4.71 -13.53
CA VAL A 29 35.45 -3.43 -13.89
C VAL A 29 35.70 -3.15 -15.37
N LEU A 30 34.65 -2.81 -16.10
CA LEU A 30 34.77 -2.40 -17.51
C LEU A 30 34.96 -0.87 -17.59
N TYR A 31 35.98 -0.46 -18.33
CA TYR A 31 36.22 0.94 -18.66
C TYR A 31 36.00 1.14 -20.15
N CYS A 32 35.16 2.07 -20.50
CA CYS A 32 34.89 2.44 -21.87
C CYS A 32 35.39 3.85 -22.13
N TYR A 33 36.45 3.96 -22.94
CA TYR A 33 37.09 5.23 -23.30
C TYR A 33 36.40 5.80 -24.52
N ILE A 34 35.80 6.97 -24.41
CA ILE A 34 35.03 7.60 -25.49
C ILE A 34 35.59 9.00 -25.79
N THR A 35 35.76 9.26 -27.10
CA THR A 35 35.99 10.60 -27.64
C THR A 35 34.92 10.85 -28.71
N LEU A 36 34.23 11.99 -28.65
CA LEU A 36 33.23 12.36 -29.63
C LEU A 36 33.85 13.05 -30.84
N GLU A 37 33.20 13.01 -31.98
CA GLU A 37 33.62 13.77 -33.18
C GLU A 37 33.63 15.28 -32.88
N ASN A 38 34.57 15.98 -33.43
CA ASN A 38 34.61 17.43 -33.35
C ASN A 38 33.69 18.04 -34.40
N LEU A 39 32.50 18.39 -34.02
CA LEU A 39 31.48 18.95 -34.94
C LEU A 39 31.82 20.38 -35.40
N LYS A 40 32.93 20.97 -34.98
CA LYS A 40 33.32 22.36 -35.27
C LYS A 40 32.20 23.36 -35.09
N GLU A 41 31.38 23.15 -34.06
CA GLU A 41 30.28 24.07 -33.72
C GLU A 41 30.85 25.44 -33.38
N LYS A 42 30.28 26.46 -34.00
CA LYS A 42 30.66 27.85 -33.73
C LYS A 42 30.22 28.26 -32.34
N TYR A 43 30.99 29.09 -31.70
CA TYR A 43 30.63 29.62 -30.37
C TYR A 43 29.31 30.39 -30.44
N PRO A 44 28.29 30.00 -29.64
CA PRO A 44 26.92 30.49 -29.82
C PRO A 44 26.78 32.04 -29.77
N LEU A 45 27.60 32.71 -28.95
CA LEU A 45 27.50 34.18 -28.78
C LEU A 45 28.22 34.98 -29.86
N TYR A 46 29.26 34.44 -30.52
CA TYR A 46 30.15 35.22 -31.39
C TYR A 46 30.36 34.61 -32.78
N ASN A 47 29.68 33.55 -33.12
CA ASN A 47 29.80 32.86 -34.39
C ASN A 47 31.27 32.53 -34.83
N SER A 48 32.19 32.55 -33.85
CA SER A 48 33.64 32.33 -34.07
C SER A 48 34.01 30.85 -33.87
N GLN A 49 35.05 30.40 -34.58
CA GLN A 49 35.56 29.04 -34.41
C GLN A 49 36.43 28.96 -33.14
N PRO A 50 36.03 28.13 -32.15
CA PRO A 50 36.83 27.92 -30.94
C PRO A 50 38.05 27.06 -31.21
N ILE A 51 39.14 27.27 -30.47
CA ILE A 51 40.28 26.40 -30.46
C ILE A 51 40.23 25.46 -29.24
N ILE A 52 40.72 24.23 -29.41
CA ILE A 52 40.86 23.28 -28.29
C ILE A 52 42.02 23.71 -27.42
N LYS A 53 41.76 24.11 -26.16
CA LYS A 53 42.80 24.52 -25.22
C LYS A 53 43.42 23.32 -24.52
N LYS A 54 42.61 22.32 -24.12
CA LYS A 54 43.02 21.07 -23.49
C LYS A 54 41.91 20.05 -23.48
N TYR A 55 42.26 18.82 -23.14
CA TYR A 55 41.29 17.74 -22.87
C TYR A 55 41.13 17.53 -21.37
N ILE A 56 39.94 17.12 -20.96
CA ILE A 56 39.57 16.76 -19.59
C ILE A 56 38.94 15.39 -19.61
N ILE A 57 39.36 14.55 -18.66
CA ILE A 57 38.77 13.21 -18.49
C ILE A 57 37.66 13.30 -17.48
N LYS A 58 36.46 12.89 -17.88
CA LYS A 58 35.30 12.70 -17.01
C LYS A 58 35.05 11.21 -16.81
N LYS A 59 35.06 10.76 -15.55
CA LYS A 59 34.76 9.39 -15.17
C LYS A 59 33.30 9.31 -14.73
N ILE A 60 32.45 8.58 -15.48
CA ILE A 60 31.01 8.47 -15.28
C ILE A 60 30.66 7.00 -15.02
N LYS A 61 30.00 6.70 -13.93
CA LYS A 61 29.53 5.36 -13.64
C LYS A 61 28.36 5.03 -14.56
N HIS A 62 28.47 3.91 -15.28
CA HIS A 62 27.50 3.46 -16.25
C HIS A 62 27.21 1.98 -15.98
N SER A 63 25.99 1.65 -15.65
CA SER A 63 25.61 0.28 -15.31
C SER A 63 25.21 -0.49 -16.56
N ILE A 64 25.74 -1.69 -16.70
CA ILE A 64 25.36 -2.63 -17.76
C ILE A 64 24.55 -3.76 -17.14
N SER A 65 23.63 -4.34 -17.92
CA SER A 65 22.84 -5.51 -17.53
C SER A 65 23.74 -6.76 -17.45
N ASN A 66 24.54 -6.98 -16.47
CA ASN A 66 25.27 -8.22 -16.18
C ASN A 66 26.04 -8.12 -14.87
N ASN A 67 25.57 -7.30 -13.92
CA ASN A 67 26.17 -7.10 -12.59
C ASN A 67 27.64 -6.66 -12.58
N ASN A 68 28.22 -6.30 -13.74
CA ASN A 68 29.58 -5.81 -13.80
C ASN A 68 29.61 -4.28 -13.68
N PRO A 69 30.43 -3.72 -12.78
CA PRO A 69 30.64 -2.28 -12.73
C PRO A 69 31.25 -1.79 -14.05
N CYS A 70 30.68 -0.74 -14.60
CA CYS A 70 31.19 -0.10 -15.82
C CYS A 70 31.38 1.40 -15.60
N PHE A 71 32.41 1.95 -16.23
CA PHE A 71 32.67 3.38 -16.26
C PHE A 71 32.91 3.86 -17.69
N ILE A 72 32.21 4.93 -18.06
CA ILE A 72 32.55 5.72 -19.23
C ILE A 72 33.66 6.69 -18.85
N ILE A 73 34.77 6.60 -19.56
CA ILE A 73 35.90 7.51 -19.45
C ILE A 73 35.81 8.46 -20.65
N TYR A 74 35.10 9.55 -20.46
CA TYR A 74 34.81 10.52 -21.50
C TYR A 74 35.92 11.55 -21.60
N ARG A 75 36.59 11.64 -22.77
CA ARG A 75 37.60 12.64 -23.07
C ARG A 75 36.94 13.88 -23.67
N ALA A 76 36.50 14.79 -22.80
CA ALA A 76 35.85 16.04 -23.18
C ALA A 76 36.86 17.13 -23.53
N ARG A 77 36.49 17.98 -24.49
CA ARG A 77 37.31 19.13 -24.91
C ARG A 77 37.00 20.35 -24.01
N ARG A 78 38.06 21.13 -23.73
CA ARG A 78 37.90 22.48 -23.21
C ARG A 78 38.28 23.45 -24.33
N PHE A 79 37.32 24.23 -24.76
CA PHE A 79 37.48 25.20 -25.83
C PHE A 79 37.86 26.58 -25.28
N TYR A 80 38.48 27.37 -26.13
CA TYR A 80 38.81 28.77 -25.90
C TYR A 80 38.32 29.60 -27.08
N CYS A 81 37.58 30.67 -26.81
CA CYS A 81 37.14 31.66 -27.80
C CYS A 81 38.17 32.80 -27.87
N LYS A 82 38.78 33.01 -29.04
CA LYS A 82 39.77 34.11 -29.22
C LYS A 82 39.12 35.47 -29.10
N THR A 83 37.86 35.65 -29.49
CA THR A 83 37.17 36.91 -29.52
C THR A 83 36.82 37.40 -28.11
N CYS A 84 36.16 36.56 -27.28
CA CYS A 84 35.75 36.98 -25.95
C CYS A 84 36.72 36.51 -24.82
N LYS A 85 37.79 35.84 -25.18
CA LYS A 85 38.78 35.28 -24.25
C LYS A 85 38.25 34.30 -23.18
N HIS A 86 37.00 33.84 -23.34
CA HIS A 86 36.40 32.89 -22.42
C HIS A 86 36.68 31.43 -22.79
N THR A 87 36.66 30.58 -21.78
CA THR A 87 36.77 29.12 -21.96
C THR A 87 35.50 28.42 -21.54
N TYR A 88 35.10 27.41 -22.31
CA TYR A 88 33.94 26.59 -22.00
C TYR A 88 34.26 25.10 -22.25
N TYR A 89 33.43 24.22 -21.69
CA TYR A 89 33.60 22.78 -21.83
C TYR A 89 32.64 22.24 -22.90
N GLU A 90 33.09 21.23 -23.60
CA GLU A 90 32.24 20.41 -24.44
C GLU A 90 31.09 19.82 -23.60
N ASN A 91 29.91 19.81 -24.18
CA ASN A 91 28.75 19.24 -23.50
C ASN A 91 28.99 17.77 -23.19
N ASN A 92 28.48 17.31 -22.06
CA ASN A 92 28.56 15.92 -21.64
C ASN A 92 27.21 15.23 -21.94
N PRO A 93 27.12 14.40 -22.97
CA PRO A 93 25.87 13.73 -23.30
C PRO A 93 25.55 12.54 -22.39
N PHE A 94 26.53 12.04 -21.64
CA PHE A 94 26.39 10.83 -20.85
C PHE A 94 25.79 11.08 -19.45
N ALA A 95 25.98 12.27 -18.90
CA ALA A 95 25.54 12.61 -17.56
C ALA A 95 25.17 14.10 -17.45
N MET A 96 24.25 14.45 -16.57
CA MET A 96 23.92 15.84 -16.26
C MET A 96 25.15 16.59 -15.69
N LYS A 97 25.08 17.91 -15.67
CA LYS A 97 26.13 18.75 -15.13
C LYS A 97 26.38 18.40 -13.68
N ASN A 98 27.63 18.06 -13.35
CA ASN A 98 28.10 17.63 -12.04
C ASN A 98 27.71 16.21 -11.59
N ASP A 99 26.96 15.45 -12.37
CA ASP A 99 26.63 14.07 -12.05
C ASP A 99 27.78 13.11 -12.37
N LYS A 100 27.89 12.09 -11.52
CA LYS A 100 28.85 10.98 -11.69
C LYS A 100 28.18 9.70 -12.21
N LEU A 101 26.86 9.70 -12.34
CA LEU A 101 26.06 8.62 -12.91
C LEU A 101 25.62 8.97 -14.32
N SER A 102 25.58 7.97 -15.21
CA SER A 102 25.04 8.19 -16.55
C SER A 102 23.53 8.33 -16.54
N ASN A 103 22.99 9.16 -17.45
CA ASN A 103 21.55 9.32 -17.65
C ASN A 103 20.86 7.98 -17.92
N TYR A 104 21.55 7.07 -18.63
CA TYR A 104 21.04 5.71 -18.85
C TYR A 104 20.88 4.93 -17.54
N THR A 105 21.88 4.97 -16.64
CA THR A 105 21.77 4.30 -15.34
C THR A 105 20.60 4.84 -14.52
N ILE A 106 20.43 6.16 -14.50
CA ILE A 106 19.30 6.82 -13.82
C ILE A 106 17.99 6.34 -14.40
N TYR A 107 17.84 6.37 -15.73
CA TYR A 107 16.63 5.91 -16.40
C TYR A 107 16.33 4.44 -16.14
N ALA A 108 17.35 3.57 -16.19
CA ALA A 108 17.18 2.14 -15.96
C ALA A 108 16.76 1.83 -14.52
N VAL A 109 17.35 2.52 -13.54
CA VAL A 109 16.96 2.44 -12.12
C VAL A 109 15.50 2.84 -11.92
N LEU A 110 15.09 3.98 -12.49
CA LEU A 110 13.71 4.46 -12.38
C LEU A 110 12.72 3.55 -13.10
N ASN A 111 13.11 2.95 -14.21
CA ASN A 111 12.26 2.03 -14.94
C ASN A 111 12.03 0.72 -14.20
N ASP A 112 13.08 0.17 -13.56
CA ASP A 112 12.92 -1.02 -12.71
C ASP A 112 12.03 -0.73 -11.49
N LEU A 113 12.15 0.45 -10.88
CA LEU A 113 11.33 0.85 -9.72
C LEU A 113 9.86 1.12 -10.06
N LYS A 114 9.45 1.09 -11.33
CA LYS A 114 8.03 1.08 -11.71
C LYS A 114 7.36 -0.25 -11.39
N ASP A 115 8.11 -1.32 -11.34
CA ASP A 115 7.62 -2.62 -10.90
C ASP A 115 7.57 -2.64 -9.37
N HIS A 116 6.38 -2.71 -8.81
CA HIS A 116 6.14 -2.72 -7.35
C HIS A 116 6.70 -3.96 -6.65
N THR A 117 7.08 -5.00 -7.39
CA THR A 117 7.73 -6.21 -6.85
C THR A 117 9.23 -6.00 -6.64
N VAL A 118 9.82 -4.97 -7.25
CA VAL A 118 11.25 -4.69 -7.20
C VAL A 118 11.57 -3.76 -6.02
N THR A 119 12.40 -4.24 -5.10
CA THR A 119 12.85 -3.42 -3.95
C THR A 119 14.06 -2.56 -4.30
N PHE A 120 14.27 -1.45 -3.56
CA PHE A 120 15.49 -0.65 -3.67
C PHE A 120 16.76 -1.51 -3.52
N LYS A 121 16.73 -2.51 -2.63
CA LYS A 121 17.86 -3.45 -2.44
C LYS A 121 18.15 -4.28 -3.68
N ASN A 122 17.11 -4.78 -4.37
CA ASN A 122 17.30 -5.52 -5.62
C ASN A 122 17.95 -4.65 -6.70
N VAL A 123 17.49 -3.39 -6.81
CA VAL A 123 18.06 -2.41 -7.74
C VAL A 123 19.53 -2.11 -7.41
N THR A 124 19.90 -2.00 -6.13
CA THR A 124 21.30 -1.77 -5.75
C THR A 124 22.22 -2.89 -6.21
N ILE A 125 21.78 -4.13 -6.07
CA ILE A 125 22.55 -5.31 -6.53
C ILE A 125 22.66 -5.30 -8.05
N LYS A 126 21.55 -5.10 -8.76
CA LYS A 126 21.49 -5.11 -10.22
C LYS A 126 22.40 -4.06 -10.87
N TYR A 127 22.43 -2.84 -10.31
CA TYR A 127 23.17 -1.70 -10.87
C TYR A 127 24.46 -1.39 -10.14
N ASN A 128 24.84 -2.20 -9.16
CA ASN A 128 26.03 -2.00 -8.33
C ASN A 128 26.10 -0.56 -7.75
N LEU A 129 24.98 -0.10 -7.19
CA LEU A 129 24.85 1.19 -6.53
C LEU A 129 24.69 1.01 -5.02
N SER A 130 24.88 2.07 -4.24
CA SER A 130 24.47 2.07 -2.84
C SER A 130 22.96 2.28 -2.72
N VAL A 131 22.36 1.80 -1.63
CA VAL A 131 20.93 2.05 -1.32
C VAL A 131 20.64 3.55 -1.30
N THR A 132 21.52 4.33 -0.69
CA THR A 132 21.42 5.80 -0.65
C THR A 132 21.41 6.41 -2.05
N SER A 133 22.23 5.90 -2.98
CA SER A 133 22.24 6.39 -4.36
C SER A 133 20.92 6.11 -5.07
N VAL A 134 20.33 4.93 -4.87
CA VAL A 134 19.04 4.57 -5.46
C VAL A 134 17.91 5.42 -4.89
N ILE A 135 17.90 5.65 -3.56
CA ILE A 135 16.95 6.55 -2.90
C ILE A 135 17.08 7.97 -3.44
N ASN A 136 18.32 8.50 -3.53
CA ASN A 136 18.53 9.86 -4.06
C ASN A 136 18.08 10.01 -5.52
N ILE A 137 18.28 8.98 -6.36
CA ILE A 137 17.76 8.98 -7.73
C ILE A 137 16.23 9.05 -7.68
N PHE A 138 15.59 8.20 -6.88
CA PHE A 138 14.14 8.17 -6.75
C PHE A 138 13.61 9.53 -6.29
N ASP A 139 14.13 10.08 -5.19
CA ASP A 139 13.68 11.35 -4.61
C ASP A 139 13.95 12.55 -5.53
N THR A 140 14.99 12.49 -6.38
CA THR A 140 15.32 13.58 -7.31
C THR A 140 14.41 13.61 -8.53
N TYR A 141 14.06 12.43 -9.06
CA TYR A 141 13.36 12.33 -10.35
C TYR A 141 11.89 11.95 -10.25
N ILE A 142 11.44 11.42 -9.10
CA ILE A 142 10.05 11.07 -8.86
C ILE A 142 9.40 12.15 -7.98
N ASP A 143 8.57 12.97 -8.59
CA ASP A 143 7.73 13.93 -7.88
C ASP A 143 6.39 13.24 -7.57
N SER A 144 6.23 12.80 -6.32
CA SER A 144 5.00 12.18 -5.84
C SER A 144 3.96 13.26 -5.49
N LYS A 145 3.51 14.01 -6.50
CA LYS A 145 2.41 14.95 -6.29
C LYS A 145 1.14 14.21 -5.91
N ARG A 146 0.42 14.76 -4.94
CA ARG A 146 -0.93 14.30 -4.62
C ARG A 146 -1.82 14.40 -5.85
N ARG A 147 -2.60 13.36 -6.12
CA ARG A 147 -3.64 13.41 -7.15
C ARG A 147 -4.80 14.30 -6.66
N THR A 148 -5.56 14.86 -7.59
CA THR A 148 -6.81 15.55 -7.27
C THR A 148 -7.76 14.62 -6.56
N LEU A 149 -8.57 15.18 -5.63
CA LEU A 149 -9.56 14.40 -4.91
C LEU A 149 -10.70 13.97 -5.84
N PRO A 150 -11.06 12.68 -5.86
CA PRO A 150 -12.22 12.18 -6.57
C PRO A 150 -13.52 12.47 -5.79
N GLU A 151 -14.66 12.12 -6.36
CA GLU A 151 -15.95 12.21 -5.68
C GLU A 151 -16.11 11.22 -4.51
N VAL A 152 -15.41 10.09 -4.56
CA VAL A 152 -15.46 9.05 -3.51
C VAL A 152 -14.05 8.70 -3.06
N ILE A 153 -13.78 8.92 -1.78
CA ILE A 153 -12.48 8.68 -1.13
C ILE A 153 -12.60 7.53 -0.13
N CYS A 154 -11.69 6.58 -0.21
CA CYS A 154 -11.46 5.58 0.84
C CYS A 154 -10.28 6.01 1.71
N ILE A 155 -10.48 6.01 3.03
CA ILE A 155 -9.44 6.33 4.03
C ILE A 155 -9.21 5.12 4.91
N ASP A 156 -7.95 4.71 5.02
CA ASP A 156 -7.53 3.63 5.92
C ASP A 156 -6.08 3.88 6.37
N GLU A 157 -5.56 3.04 7.23
CA GLU A 157 -4.19 3.13 7.71
C GLU A 157 -3.43 1.82 7.55
N PHE A 158 -2.13 1.94 7.44
CA PHE A 158 -1.24 0.78 7.49
C PHE A 158 -0.05 1.03 8.40
N TYR A 159 0.42 -0.06 9.02
CA TYR A 159 1.62 -0.01 9.84
C TYR A 159 2.84 0.23 8.96
N THR A 160 3.68 1.19 9.35
CA THR A 160 4.94 1.50 8.66
C THR A 160 6.09 1.64 9.64
N SER A 161 7.25 1.12 9.26
CA SER A 161 8.50 1.28 10.01
C SER A 161 9.39 2.42 9.49
N ILE A 162 8.92 3.17 8.47
CA ILE A 162 9.73 4.16 7.73
C ILE A 162 10.19 5.31 8.64
N LYS A 163 9.33 5.76 9.56
CA LYS A 163 9.69 6.79 10.54
C LYS A 163 9.45 6.27 11.95
N ARG A 164 10.49 6.22 12.78
CA ARG A 164 10.38 5.81 14.19
C ARG A 164 9.32 6.61 14.97
N GLN A 165 9.03 7.83 14.56
CA GLN A 165 8.08 8.73 15.22
C GLN A 165 6.62 8.37 14.95
N TYR A 166 6.29 7.77 13.79
CA TYR A 166 4.92 7.43 13.39
C TYR A 166 4.85 5.96 12.98
N LYS A 167 4.06 5.19 13.73
CA LYS A 167 3.88 3.75 13.47
C LYS A 167 2.85 3.47 12.37
N TYR A 168 1.99 4.44 12.06
CA TYR A 168 0.92 4.29 11.07
C TYR A 168 0.93 5.46 10.10
N ALA A 169 0.84 5.16 8.82
CA ALA A 169 0.57 6.10 7.76
C ALA A 169 -0.93 6.03 7.41
N CYS A 170 -1.49 7.16 6.98
CA CYS A 170 -2.86 7.23 6.48
C CYS A 170 -2.83 7.26 4.96
N VAL A 171 -3.67 6.47 4.32
CA VAL A 171 -3.75 6.38 2.86
C VAL A 171 -5.12 6.81 2.39
N PHE A 172 -5.12 7.66 1.35
CA PHE A 172 -6.31 8.07 0.61
C PHE A 172 -6.29 7.38 -0.74
N LEU A 173 -7.39 6.71 -1.06
CA LEU A 173 -7.55 5.96 -2.30
C LEU A 173 -8.83 6.43 -3.02
N ASP A 174 -8.75 6.52 -4.33
CA ASP A 174 -9.90 6.74 -5.20
C ASP A 174 -10.70 5.42 -5.32
N PHE A 175 -11.95 5.45 -4.89
CA PHE A 175 -12.83 4.29 -4.87
C PHE A 175 -13.05 3.71 -6.27
N ILE A 176 -13.18 4.53 -7.30
CA ILE A 176 -13.48 4.08 -8.67
C ILE A 176 -12.22 3.59 -9.39
N SER A 177 -11.18 4.41 -9.44
CA SER A 177 -9.96 4.04 -10.17
C SER A 177 -9.07 3.04 -9.43
N LYS A 178 -9.37 2.78 -8.14
CA LYS A 178 -8.60 1.92 -7.24
C LYS A 178 -7.14 2.39 -7.10
N LYS A 179 -6.87 3.69 -7.30
CA LYS A 179 -5.53 4.26 -7.28
C LYS A 179 -5.30 5.10 -6.03
N ILE A 180 -4.11 5.01 -5.47
CA ILE A 180 -3.71 5.84 -4.34
C ILE A 180 -3.71 7.31 -4.76
N ILE A 181 -4.42 8.14 -4.01
CA ILE A 181 -4.43 9.60 -4.15
C ILE A 181 -3.19 10.17 -3.48
N TYR A 182 -2.98 9.80 -2.23
CA TYR A 182 -1.82 10.20 -1.44
C TYR A 182 -1.64 9.30 -0.21
N ILE A 183 -0.40 9.26 0.30
CA ILE A 183 -0.05 8.59 1.56
C ILE A 183 0.48 9.65 2.52
N TYR A 184 -0.30 9.93 3.55
CA TYR A 184 0.11 10.83 4.62
C TYR A 184 0.98 10.08 5.63
N PRO A 185 2.14 10.62 6.04
CA PRO A 185 3.10 9.89 6.87
C PRO A 185 2.63 9.63 8.30
N SER A 186 1.45 10.13 8.69
CA SER A 186 0.85 9.96 10.01
C SER A 186 -0.67 9.95 9.93
N ARG A 187 -1.33 9.15 10.80
CA ARG A 187 -2.78 9.17 10.97
C ARG A 187 -3.27 10.17 12.04
N ARG A 188 -2.36 10.86 12.71
CA ARG A 188 -2.71 11.78 13.80
C ARG A 188 -3.54 12.96 13.29
N LYS A 189 -4.57 13.35 14.08
CA LYS A 189 -5.52 14.42 13.73
C LYS A 189 -4.80 15.74 13.42
N ASP A 190 -3.82 16.13 14.25
CA ASP A 190 -3.04 17.36 14.07
C ASP A 190 -2.30 17.40 12.73
N ARG A 191 -1.72 16.28 12.32
CA ARG A 191 -0.99 16.17 11.05
C ARG A 191 -1.91 16.15 9.85
N LEU A 192 -2.96 15.34 9.91
CA LEU A 192 -3.94 15.29 8.82
C LEU A 192 -4.65 16.63 8.63
N THR A 193 -4.99 17.32 9.74
CA THR A 193 -5.55 18.68 9.70
C THR A 193 -4.63 19.63 8.94
N SER A 194 -3.34 19.63 9.26
CA SER A 194 -2.36 20.47 8.56
C SER A 194 -2.30 20.17 7.06
N GLU A 195 -2.22 18.89 6.69
CA GLU A 195 -2.13 18.47 5.28
C GLU A 195 -3.41 18.77 4.49
N LEU A 196 -4.57 18.47 5.06
CA LEU A 196 -5.87 18.67 4.41
C LEU A 196 -6.21 20.16 4.23
N SER A 197 -5.71 21.04 5.10
CA SER A 197 -5.92 22.48 4.99
C SER A 197 -5.28 23.09 3.73
N PHE A 198 -4.22 22.48 3.20
CA PHE A 198 -3.57 22.92 1.96
C PHE A 198 -4.32 22.52 0.68
N ILE A 199 -5.33 21.64 0.79
CA ILE A 199 -6.14 21.25 -0.37
C ILE A 199 -7.12 22.38 -0.70
N HIS A 200 -7.17 22.77 -1.97
CA HIS A 200 -8.04 23.85 -2.41
C HIS A 200 -9.53 23.57 -2.07
N LYS A 201 -10.24 24.59 -1.63
CA LYS A 201 -11.64 24.48 -1.16
C LYS A 201 -12.56 23.84 -2.21
N ASN A 202 -12.46 24.27 -3.48
CA ASN A 202 -13.30 23.74 -4.54
C ASN A 202 -13.09 22.23 -4.76
N GLU A 203 -11.86 21.74 -4.62
CA GLU A 203 -11.54 20.32 -4.72
C GLU A 203 -12.18 19.53 -3.58
N ARG A 204 -12.14 20.07 -2.35
CA ARG A 204 -12.77 19.45 -1.17
C ARG A 204 -14.29 19.40 -1.25
N LEU A 205 -14.91 20.43 -1.85
CA LEU A 205 -16.36 20.51 -2.05
C LEU A 205 -16.90 19.48 -3.07
N ASN A 206 -16.05 18.97 -3.95
CA ASN A 206 -16.43 17.95 -4.94
C ASN A 206 -16.53 16.55 -4.37
N VAL A 207 -16.01 16.31 -3.15
CA VAL A 207 -16.10 15.01 -2.49
C VAL A 207 -17.52 14.75 -2.03
N LYS A 208 -18.14 13.68 -2.53
CA LYS A 208 -19.52 13.27 -2.23
C LYS A 208 -19.60 12.19 -1.15
N TYR A 209 -18.62 11.29 -1.14
CA TYR A 209 -18.59 10.16 -0.19
C TYR A 209 -17.18 9.96 0.35
N VAL A 210 -17.12 9.65 1.64
CA VAL A 210 -15.87 9.26 2.32
C VAL A 210 -16.08 7.96 3.06
N VAL A 211 -15.36 6.91 2.67
CA VAL A 211 -15.40 5.61 3.33
C VAL A 211 -14.27 5.50 4.32
N ILE A 212 -14.61 5.21 5.57
CA ILE A 212 -13.66 5.14 6.70
C ILE A 212 -13.80 3.82 7.47
N ASP A 213 -12.80 3.52 8.29
CA ASP A 213 -12.97 2.60 9.41
C ASP A 213 -13.77 3.25 10.55
N MET A 214 -14.08 2.49 11.61
CA MET A 214 -14.85 3.00 12.75
C MET A 214 -13.96 3.81 13.70
N TRP A 215 -13.37 4.91 13.21
CA TRP A 215 -12.54 5.81 14.02
C TRP A 215 -13.06 7.26 13.94
N ASP A 216 -13.49 7.80 15.08
CA ASP A 216 -14.10 9.12 15.20
C ASP A 216 -13.25 10.24 14.59
N THR A 217 -11.92 10.13 14.69
CA THR A 217 -11.02 11.13 14.09
C THR A 217 -11.22 11.27 12.58
N TYR A 218 -11.43 10.16 11.86
CA TYR A 218 -11.66 10.24 10.41
C TYR A 218 -13.03 10.82 10.09
N ARG A 219 -14.06 10.48 10.89
CA ARG A 219 -15.39 11.08 10.77
C ARG A 219 -15.34 12.59 10.96
N ASP A 220 -14.67 13.07 12.03
CA ASP A 220 -14.48 14.50 12.31
C ASP A 220 -13.74 15.21 11.18
N LEU A 221 -12.64 14.64 10.69
CA LEU A 221 -11.87 15.21 9.59
C LEU A 221 -12.70 15.27 8.31
N ALA A 222 -13.48 14.22 8.01
CA ALA A 222 -14.35 14.20 6.84
C ALA A 222 -15.40 15.31 6.92
N SER A 223 -16.09 15.48 8.05
CA SER A 223 -17.09 16.53 8.22
C SER A 223 -16.52 17.95 8.14
N ILE A 224 -15.29 18.16 8.63
CA ILE A 224 -14.63 19.48 8.61
C ILE A 224 -14.12 19.85 7.20
N TYR A 225 -13.45 18.89 6.55
CA TYR A 225 -12.74 19.16 5.30
C TYR A 225 -13.53 18.88 4.04
N PHE A 226 -14.54 18.01 4.09
CA PHE A 226 -15.41 17.63 2.98
C PHE A 226 -16.89 17.87 3.33
N PRO A 227 -17.30 19.14 3.46
CA PRO A 227 -18.62 19.48 4.07
C PRO A 227 -19.82 18.99 3.26
N ASN A 228 -19.63 18.63 1.99
CA ASN A 228 -20.69 18.09 1.14
C ASN A 228 -20.74 16.55 1.14
N CYS A 229 -19.82 15.88 1.87
CA CYS A 229 -19.73 14.43 1.81
C CYS A 229 -20.70 13.74 2.78
N MET A 230 -21.14 12.56 2.38
CA MET A 230 -21.70 11.55 3.28
C MET A 230 -20.59 10.61 3.70
N VAL A 231 -20.47 10.40 5.01
CA VAL A 231 -19.47 9.46 5.56
C VAL A 231 -20.10 8.08 5.65
N ALA A 232 -19.41 7.07 5.14
CA ALA A 232 -19.79 5.67 5.24
C ALA A 232 -18.73 4.87 6.00
N VAL A 233 -19.16 3.91 6.81
CA VAL A 233 -18.26 2.98 7.50
C VAL A 233 -18.04 1.76 6.64
N ASP A 234 -16.80 1.28 6.58
CA ASP A 234 -16.52 -0.01 5.95
C ASP A 234 -17.11 -1.16 6.75
N SER A 235 -18.07 -1.85 6.14
CA SER A 235 -18.84 -2.95 6.76
C SER A 235 -17.96 -4.08 7.32
N PHE A 236 -16.74 -4.27 6.77
CA PHE A 236 -15.79 -5.25 7.29
C PHE A 236 -15.39 -4.96 8.75
N HIS A 237 -15.23 -3.68 9.11
CA HIS A 237 -14.88 -3.30 10.48
C HIS A 237 -16.04 -3.55 11.44
N VAL A 238 -17.26 -3.31 11.02
CA VAL A 238 -18.46 -3.64 11.83
C VAL A 238 -18.55 -5.14 12.07
N ILE A 239 -18.42 -5.95 11.01
CA ILE A 239 -18.41 -7.43 11.11
C ILE A 239 -17.24 -7.93 11.97
N ARG A 240 -16.10 -7.28 11.94
CA ARG A 240 -14.96 -7.60 12.82
C ARG A 240 -15.31 -7.42 14.29
N HIS A 241 -15.89 -6.27 14.66
CA HIS A 241 -16.34 -6.03 16.04
C HIS A 241 -17.37 -7.05 16.51
N LEU A 242 -18.30 -7.42 15.64
CA LEU A 242 -19.28 -8.48 15.91
C LEU A 242 -18.60 -9.86 16.13
N ASN A 243 -17.64 -10.20 15.29
CA ASN A 243 -16.87 -11.44 15.44
C ASN A 243 -16.00 -11.45 16.71
N ASP A 244 -15.46 -10.31 17.11
CA ASP A 244 -14.71 -10.17 18.37
C ASP A 244 -15.66 -10.35 19.57
N ALA A 245 -16.86 -9.80 19.52
CA ALA A 245 -17.88 -9.96 20.57
C ALA A 245 -18.30 -11.44 20.73
N ILE A 246 -18.70 -12.13 19.65
CA ILE A 246 -19.08 -13.56 19.73
C ILE A 246 -17.90 -14.44 20.17
N ASN A 247 -16.68 -14.13 19.75
CA ASN A 247 -15.49 -14.87 20.19
C ASN A 247 -15.24 -14.66 21.69
N SER A 248 -15.47 -13.48 22.24
CA SER A 248 -15.38 -13.19 23.67
C SER A 248 -16.41 -13.96 24.48
N ILE A 249 -17.66 -14.03 24.01
CA ILE A 249 -18.74 -14.85 24.60
C ILE A 249 -18.31 -16.34 24.60
N ARG A 250 -17.84 -16.83 23.48
CA ARG A 250 -17.32 -18.23 23.35
C ARG A 250 -16.21 -18.50 24.35
N ILE A 251 -15.26 -17.56 24.52
CA ILE A 251 -14.14 -17.73 25.46
C ILE A 251 -14.67 -17.75 26.91
N LYS A 252 -15.62 -16.89 27.27
CA LYS A 252 -16.27 -16.92 28.60
C LYS A 252 -16.94 -18.27 28.85
N THR A 253 -17.72 -18.75 27.89
CA THR A 253 -18.38 -20.07 27.96
C THR A 253 -17.36 -21.20 28.05
N MET A 254 -16.31 -21.17 27.21
CA MET A 254 -15.24 -22.18 27.24
C MET A 254 -14.56 -22.27 28.63
N LYS A 255 -14.31 -21.14 29.29
CA LYS A 255 -13.70 -21.10 30.63
C LYS A 255 -14.54 -21.78 31.71
N LYS A 256 -15.87 -21.84 31.57
CA LYS A 256 -16.76 -22.59 32.50
C LYS A 256 -16.34 -24.08 32.57
N TYR A 257 -15.80 -24.64 31.51
CA TYR A 257 -15.41 -26.04 31.34
C TYR A 257 -13.91 -26.32 31.46
N ASP A 258 -13.12 -25.36 31.93
CA ASP A 258 -11.67 -25.55 32.14
C ASP A 258 -11.40 -26.22 33.47
N LYS A 259 -10.95 -27.47 33.45
CA LYS A 259 -10.59 -28.25 34.66
C LYS A 259 -9.53 -27.60 35.55
N ARG A 260 -8.70 -26.76 34.98
CA ARG A 260 -7.62 -26.07 35.74
C ARG A 260 -8.17 -24.98 36.66
N THR A 261 -9.26 -24.36 36.24
CA THR A 261 -9.93 -23.27 36.97
C THR A 261 -11.18 -23.71 37.71
N ASN A 262 -11.85 -24.76 37.21
CA ASN A 262 -13.09 -25.32 37.77
C ASN A 262 -12.93 -26.81 38.09
N LYS A 263 -12.64 -27.14 39.36
CA LYS A 263 -12.44 -28.50 39.85
C LYS A 263 -13.69 -29.43 39.75
N LEU A 264 -14.87 -28.82 39.57
CA LEU A 264 -16.14 -29.59 39.42
C LEU A 264 -16.30 -30.15 38.00
N VAL A 265 -15.48 -29.72 37.04
CA VAL A 265 -15.54 -30.23 35.68
C VAL A 265 -14.89 -31.61 35.60
N GLN A 266 -15.71 -32.65 35.47
CA GLN A 266 -15.22 -34.03 35.33
C GLN A 266 -14.65 -34.29 33.93
N ASN A 267 -15.23 -33.70 32.89
CA ASN A 267 -14.83 -33.91 31.49
C ASN A 267 -14.56 -32.55 30.81
N ASP A 268 -13.34 -32.40 30.27
CA ASP A 268 -12.89 -31.20 29.58
C ASP A 268 -13.15 -31.23 28.06
N ILE A 269 -14.04 -32.12 27.60
CA ILE A 269 -14.34 -32.27 26.15
C ILE A 269 -14.97 -30.97 25.60
N TYR A 270 -15.85 -30.32 26.36
CA TYR A 270 -16.46 -29.06 25.96
C TYR A 270 -15.42 -27.95 25.82
N TYR A 271 -14.49 -27.85 26.77
CA TYR A 271 -13.36 -26.94 26.67
C TYR A 271 -12.55 -27.20 25.37
N TYR A 272 -12.20 -28.45 25.13
CA TYR A 272 -11.46 -28.84 23.93
C TYR A 272 -12.21 -28.48 22.63
N MET A 273 -13.49 -28.80 22.54
CA MET A 273 -14.32 -28.54 21.37
C MET A 273 -14.45 -27.04 21.10
N LEU A 274 -14.80 -26.24 22.11
CA LEU A 274 -14.92 -24.79 22.00
C LEU A 274 -13.59 -24.12 21.66
N LYS A 275 -12.45 -24.67 22.11
CA LYS A 275 -11.11 -24.15 21.81
C LYS A 275 -10.67 -24.51 20.39
N LYS A 276 -10.76 -25.78 20.01
CA LYS A 276 -10.27 -26.29 18.72
C LYS A 276 -11.09 -25.77 17.54
N PHE A 277 -12.40 -25.69 17.71
CA PHE A 277 -13.34 -25.36 16.65
C PHE A 277 -13.91 -23.95 16.77
N HIS A 278 -13.13 -23.02 17.34
CA HIS A 278 -13.53 -21.63 17.55
C HIS A 278 -13.99 -20.91 16.26
N PHE A 279 -13.40 -21.26 15.12
CA PHE A 279 -13.70 -20.64 13.84
C PHE A 279 -15.17 -20.84 13.39
N PHE A 280 -15.88 -21.88 13.88
CA PHE A 280 -17.30 -22.06 13.58
C PHE A 280 -18.17 -20.89 14.06
N PHE A 281 -17.74 -20.17 15.10
CA PHE A 281 -18.50 -19.04 15.64
C PHE A 281 -18.28 -17.73 14.84
N THR A 282 -17.19 -17.63 14.11
CA THR A 282 -16.87 -16.46 13.28
C THR A 282 -17.17 -16.65 11.80
N MET A 283 -17.28 -17.91 11.35
CA MET A 283 -17.67 -18.24 9.97
C MET A 283 -19.17 -17.98 9.75
N SER A 284 -19.56 -17.71 8.48
CA SER A 284 -20.96 -17.71 8.10
C SER A 284 -21.56 -19.11 8.14
N PHE A 285 -22.87 -19.16 8.39
CA PHE A 285 -23.60 -20.43 8.45
C PHE A 285 -23.49 -21.25 7.15
N GLU A 286 -23.45 -20.58 6.01
CA GLU A 286 -23.40 -21.16 4.66
C GLU A 286 -22.04 -21.76 4.28
N ARG A 287 -20.94 -21.28 4.90
CA ARG A 287 -19.59 -21.78 4.63
C ARG A 287 -19.30 -23.10 5.31
N ILE A 288 -20.13 -24.10 5.04
CA ILE A 288 -19.90 -25.46 5.51
C ILE A 288 -19.19 -26.23 4.40
N PHE A 289 -17.89 -26.45 4.62
CA PHE A 289 -17.10 -27.27 3.69
C PHE A 289 -17.47 -28.75 3.83
N SER A 290 -17.54 -29.46 2.71
CA SER A 290 -17.60 -30.92 2.69
C SER A 290 -16.37 -31.55 3.36
N GLY A 291 -16.53 -32.75 3.90
CA GLY A 291 -15.44 -33.53 4.48
C GLY A 291 -15.58 -33.79 5.99
N GLN A 292 -14.82 -34.75 6.44
CA GLN A 292 -14.79 -35.19 7.83
C GLN A 292 -13.51 -34.71 8.51
N THR A 293 -13.60 -34.40 9.80
CA THR A 293 -12.46 -34.03 10.65
C THR A 293 -12.31 -35.06 11.76
N TYR A 294 -11.10 -35.57 11.95
CA TYR A 294 -10.82 -36.48 13.07
C TYR A 294 -10.68 -35.67 14.37
N ILE A 295 -11.50 -36.08 15.35
CA ILE A 295 -11.52 -35.45 16.68
C ILE A 295 -10.72 -36.34 17.62
N HIS A 296 -9.44 -36.01 17.84
CA HIS A 296 -8.51 -36.82 18.61
C HIS A 296 -9.03 -37.20 20.00
N LYS A 297 -9.69 -36.26 20.69
CA LYS A 297 -10.17 -36.45 22.06
C LYS A 297 -11.36 -37.40 22.14
N MET A 298 -12.15 -37.52 21.07
CA MET A 298 -13.29 -38.43 20.95
C MET A 298 -12.95 -39.71 20.18
N LYS A 299 -11.75 -39.79 19.57
CA LYS A 299 -11.28 -40.90 18.73
C LYS A 299 -12.26 -41.24 17.58
N THR A 300 -12.91 -40.26 17.01
CA THR A 300 -13.92 -40.40 15.94
C THR A 300 -13.78 -39.36 14.85
N LYS A 301 -14.33 -39.62 13.66
CA LYS A 301 -14.43 -38.69 12.56
C LYS A 301 -15.83 -38.09 12.53
N TRP A 302 -15.93 -36.77 12.48
CA TRP A 302 -17.18 -36.06 12.36
C TRP A 302 -17.20 -35.17 11.14
N THR A 303 -18.36 -35.02 10.54
CA THR A 303 -18.64 -33.97 9.56
C THR A 303 -18.65 -32.62 10.23
N LYS A 304 -18.49 -31.57 9.46
CA LYS A 304 -18.57 -30.21 10.01
C LYS A 304 -19.97 -29.87 10.56
N HIS A 305 -21.02 -30.46 9.99
CA HIS A 305 -22.36 -30.33 10.50
C HIS A 305 -22.51 -30.93 11.91
N GLU A 306 -21.97 -32.14 12.12
CA GLU A 306 -21.98 -32.80 13.44
C GLU A 306 -21.18 -31.98 14.47
N ILE A 307 -20.00 -31.47 14.08
CA ILE A 307 -19.20 -30.61 14.95
C ILE A 307 -19.98 -29.37 15.36
N ARG A 308 -20.61 -28.68 14.40
CA ARG A 308 -21.40 -27.49 14.69
C ARG A 308 -22.59 -27.79 15.58
N SER A 309 -23.35 -28.83 15.27
CA SER A 309 -24.51 -29.26 16.09
C SER A 309 -24.08 -29.55 17.52
N TYR A 310 -22.94 -30.24 17.68
CA TYR A 310 -22.39 -30.50 19.01
C TYR A 310 -21.95 -29.22 19.73
N LEU A 311 -21.27 -28.28 19.04
CA LEU A 311 -20.88 -27.00 19.64
C LEU A 311 -22.10 -26.20 20.14
N PHE A 312 -23.21 -26.22 19.40
CA PHE A 312 -24.45 -25.55 19.78
C PHE A 312 -25.21 -26.26 20.89
N SER A 313 -24.97 -27.56 21.11
CA SER A 313 -25.57 -28.29 22.23
C SER A 313 -24.85 -28.06 23.57
N ILE A 314 -23.61 -27.50 23.54
CA ILE A 314 -22.82 -27.28 24.76
C ILE A 314 -23.44 -26.17 25.66
N ASP A 315 -23.92 -25.10 25.04
CA ASP A 315 -24.42 -23.94 25.77
C ASP A 315 -25.49 -23.23 24.92
N SER A 316 -26.72 -23.13 25.45
CA SER A 316 -27.86 -22.53 24.75
C SER A 316 -27.65 -21.03 24.53
N ASP A 317 -27.02 -20.33 25.47
CA ASP A 317 -26.78 -18.90 25.38
C ASP A 317 -25.79 -18.56 24.28
N LEU A 318 -24.74 -19.39 24.16
CA LEU A 318 -23.77 -19.25 23.07
C LEU A 318 -24.41 -19.56 21.70
N ARG A 319 -25.34 -20.51 21.63
CA ARG A 319 -26.12 -20.79 20.42
C ARG A 319 -26.99 -19.60 20.02
N GLU A 320 -27.73 -19.01 20.95
CA GLU A 320 -28.55 -17.83 20.70
C GLU A 320 -27.69 -16.63 20.24
N ALA A 321 -26.57 -16.42 20.90
CA ALA A 321 -25.59 -15.39 20.49
C ALA A 321 -25.08 -15.61 19.05
N TYR A 322 -24.84 -16.87 18.66
CA TYR A 322 -24.45 -17.16 17.28
C TYR A 322 -25.54 -16.78 16.27
N PHE A 323 -26.79 -17.09 16.54
CA PHE A 323 -27.89 -16.77 15.61
C PHE A 323 -28.13 -15.26 15.53
N LEU A 324 -28.02 -14.51 16.63
CA LEU A 324 -28.11 -13.05 16.57
C LEU A 324 -26.98 -12.43 15.75
N LYS A 325 -25.76 -12.99 15.87
CA LYS A 325 -24.64 -12.61 14.98
C LYS A 325 -24.97 -12.91 13.51
N GLU A 326 -25.55 -14.06 13.18
CA GLU A 326 -25.92 -14.39 11.79
C GLU A 326 -27.03 -13.45 11.25
N ARG A 327 -28.00 -13.06 12.06
CA ARG A 327 -29.02 -12.07 11.66
C ARG A 327 -28.40 -10.74 11.23
N TYR A 328 -27.44 -10.21 12.00
CA TYR A 328 -26.73 -9.01 11.58
C TYR A 328 -25.92 -9.22 10.28
N ARG A 329 -25.33 -10.40 10.10
CA ARG A 329 -24.62 -10.70 8.84
C ARG A 329 -25.55 -10.76 7.64
N GLU A 330 -26.71 -11.37 7.81
CA GLU A 330 -27.76 -11.42 6.78
C GLU A 330 -28.21 -10.00 6.42
N PHE A 331 -28.59 -9.19 7.40
CA PHE A 331 -28.86 -7.76 7.23
C PHE A 331 -27.75 -7.07 6.41
N ASN A 332 -26.49 -7.23 6.80
CA ASN A 332 -25.40 -6.57 6.09
C ASN A 332 -25.22 -7.05 4.64
N LEU A 333 -25.71 -8.24 4.27
CA LEU A 333 -25.65 -8.78 2.91
C LEU A 333 -26.86 -8.38 2.06
N THR A 334 -28.05 -8.32 2.65
CA THR A 334 -29.34 -8.24 1.93
C THR A 334 -29.97 -6.86 1.97
N ALA A 335 -29.71 -6.06 3.01
CA ALA A 335 -30.30 -4.74 3.14
C ALA A 335 -29.83 -3.77 2.04
N ASP A 336 -30.69 -2.85 1.70
CA ASP A 336 -30.39 -1.70 0.85
C ASP A 336 -30.49 -0.38 1.64
N TYR A 337 -30.05 0.72 1.01
CA TYR A 337 -29.98 2.01 1.67
C TYR A 337 -31.35 2.55 2.14
N GLU A 338 -32.43 2.28 1.40
CA GLU A 338 -33.74 2.85 1.67
C GLU A 338 -34.47 2.08 2.77
N ALA A 339 -34.32 0.75 2.81
CA ALA A 339 -35.03 -0.13 3.72
C ALA A 339 -34.25 -0.48 5.00
N CYS A 340 -32.96 -0.17 5.09
CA CYS A 340 -32.09 -0.66 6.18
C CYS A 340 -32.41 -0.04 7.56
N ASP A 341 -33.09 1.09 7.67
CA ASP A 341 -33.28 1.80 8.95
C ASP A 341 -34.05 0.99 9.97
N GLU A 342 -35.22 0.45 9.57
CA GLU A 342 -36.10 -0.30 10.47
C GLU A 342 -35.41 -1.58 10.96
N GLU A 343 -34.84 -2.35 10.04
CA GLU A 343 -34.14 -3.60 10.39
C GLU A 343 -32.89 -3.34 11.27
N LEU A 344 -32.16 -2.24 11.02
CA LEU A 344 -31.03 -1.84 11.86
C LEU A 344 -31.48 -1.45 13.25
N GLU A 345 -32.59 -0.77 13.41
CA GLU A 345 -33.17 -0.42 14.72
C GLU A 345 -33.57 -1.67 15.49
N GLU A 346 -34.30 -2.60 14.86
CA GLU A 346 -34.65 -3.87 15.47
C GLU A 346 -33.42 -4.63 15.97
N LEU A 347 -32.39 -4.73 15.13
CA LEU A 347 -31.12 -5.39 15.50
C LEU A 347 -30.41 -4.69 16.66
N ILE A 348 -30.38 -3.35 16.67
CA ILE A 348 -29.84 -2.57 17.79
C ILE A 348 -30.54 -2.94 19.08
N ASP A 349 -31.89 -2.97 19.07
CA ASP A 349 -32.70 -3.30 20.25
C ASP A 349 -32.43 -4.74 20.73
N GLU A 350 -32.31 -5.70 19.82
CA GLU A 350 -31.95 -7.07 20.17
C GLU A 350 -30.54 -7.18 20.79
N PHE A 351 -29.57 -6.47 20.23
CA PHE A 351 -28.22 -6.46 20.80
C PHE A 351 -28.20 -5.80 22.19
N LEU A 352 -28.94 -4.70 22.39
CA LEU A 352 -29.01 -4.00 23.69
C LEU A 352 -29.72 -4.85 24.76
N ASN A 353 -30.73 -5.61 24.37
CA ASN A 353 -31.48 -6.49 25.26
C ASN A 353 -30.82 -7.86 25.46
N SER A 354 -29.69 -8.11 24.82
CA SER A 354 -28.95 -9.36 24.99
C SER A 354 -28.46 -9.56 26.41
N LYS A 355 -28.52 -10.78 26.92
CA LYS A 355 -27.92 -11.17 28.21
C LYS A 355 -26.39 -11.06 28.22
N HIS A 356 -25.74 -10.99 27.04
CA HIS A 356 -24.30 -10.86 26.91
C HIS A 356 -23.84 -9.40 26.89
N GLU A 357 -22.97 -9.03 27.80
CA GLU A 357 -22.42 -7.65 27.88
C GLU A 357 -21.68 -7.24 26.58
N GLU A 358 -21.00 -8.17 25.93
CA GLU A 358 -20.30 -7.95 24.68
C GLU A 358 -21.26 -7.53 23.57
N PHE A 359 -22.43 -8.12 23.52
CA PHE A 359 -23.47 -7.77 22.54
C PHE A 359 -24.16 -6.45 22.90
N ARG A 360 -24.39 -6.15 24.17
CA ARG A 360 -24.88 -4.82 24.56
C ARG A 360 -23.88 -3.73 24.20
N THR A 361 -22.57 -4.02 24.35
CA THR A 361 -21.49 -3.09 23.91
C THR A 361 -21.50 -2.91 22.40
N PHE A 362 -21.72 -4.00 21.65
CA PHE A 362 -21.86 -3.93 20.18
C PHE A 362 -23.11 -3.15 19.78
N GLY A 363 -24.25 -3.32 20.45
CA GLY A 363 -25.47 -2.52 20.24
C GLY A 363 -25.23 -1.02 20.42
N LYS A 364 -24.48 -0.62 21.47
CA LYS A 364 -24.07 0.79 21.67
C LYS A 364 -23.18 1.30 20.53
N LEU A 365 -22.29 0.46 20.03
CA LEU A 365 -21.43 0.79 18.88
C LEU A 365 -22.27 0.99 17.61
N LEU A 366 -23.29 0.16 17.38
CA LEU A 366 -24.22 0.33 16.26
C LEU A 366 -24.98 1.67 16.36
N ILE A 367 -25.44 2.06 17.54
CA ILE A 367 -26.08 3.39 17.77
C ILE A 367 -25.10 4.51 17.39
N HIS A 368 -23.87 4.44 17.89
CA HIS A 368 -22.86 5.48 17.68
C HIS A 368 -22.51 5.68 16.19
N TRP A 369 -22.55 4.61 15.40
CA TRP A 369 -22.23 4.62 13.97
C TRP A 369 -23.45 4.41 13.05
N LYS A 370 -24.69 4.58 13.56
CA LYS A 370 -25.91 4.25 12.85
C LYS A 370 -25.99 4.90 11.46
N VAL A 371 -25.72 6.18 11.39
CA VAL A 371 -25.78 6.97 10.15
C VAL A 371 -24.73 6.47 9.14
N GLU A 372 -23.51 6.26 9.58
CA GLU A 372 -22.42 5.85 8.71
C GLU A 372 -22.54 4.38 8.28
N ILE A 373 -23.16 3.53 9.12
CA ILE A 373 -23.52 2.16 8.76
C ILE A 373 -24.61 2.19 7.67
N LYS A 374 -25.67 2.98 7.83
CA LYS A 374 -26.67 3.18 6.79
C LYS A 374 -26.03 3.63 5.48
N ASN A 375 -25.17 4.65 5.53
CA ASN A 375 -24.48 5.18 4.35
C ASN A 375 -23.61 4.12 3.65
N SER A 376 -23.17 3.07 4.36
CA SER A 376 -22.40 1.98 3.74
C SER A 376 -23.20 1.16 2.73
N PHE A 377 -24.54 1.24 2.74
CA PHE A 377 -25.39 0.56 1.76
C PHE A 377 -25.54 1.34 0.45
N ILE A 378 -25.10 2.59 0.40
CA ILE A 378 -25.09 3.39 -0.84
C ILE A 378 -24.25 2.66 -1.90
N ARG A 379 -24.82 2.59 -3.11
CA ARG A 379 -24.12 2.07 -4.29
C ARG A 379 -23.70 3.22 -5.19
N TYR A 380 -22.41 3.30 -5.46
CA TYR A 380 -21.84 4.28 -6.36
C TYR A 380 -21.31 3.57 -7.61
N HIS A 381 -21.85 3.90 -8.79
CA HIS A 381 -21.62 3.16 -10.04
C HIS A 381 -21.90 1.65 -9.92
N GLY A 382 -22.89 1.26 -9.13
CA GLY A 382 -23.28 -0.14 -8.93
C GLY A 382 -22.49 -0.90 -7.86
N GLU A 383 -21.36 -0.36 -7.39
CA GLU A 383 -20.55 -0.93 -6.32
C GLU A 383 -20.95 -0.35 -4.96
N ARG A 384 -21.11 -1.21 -3.94
CA ARG A 384 -21.34 -0.78 -2.56
C ARG A 384 -20.09 -0.10 -1.98
N LEU A 385 -20.28 1.01 -1.27
CA LEU A 385 -19.18 1.73 -0.62
C LEU A 385 -18.43 0.85 0.39
N SER A 386 -17.12 0.66 0.18
CA SER A 386 -16.27 -0.14 1.07
C SER A 386 -14.78 0.21 0.91
N ASN A 387 -13.97 -0.13 1.90
CA ASN A 387 -12.50 -0.07 1.83
C ASN A 387 -11.87 -1.35 1.25
N GLY A 388 -12.67 -2.24 0.65
CA GLY A 388 -12.18 -3.48 0.02
C GLY A 388 -10.98 -3.27 -0.91
N PRO A 389 -11.05 -2.34 -1.88
CA PRO A 389 -9.96 -2.05 -2.80
C PRO A 389 -8.66 -1.63 -2.11
N LEU A 390 -8.77 -0.86 -1.03
CA LEU A 390 -7.61 -0.40 -0.27
C LEU A 390 -6.95 -1.54 0.51
N LYS A 391 -7.75 -2.45 1.06
CA LYS A 391 -7.26 -3.63 1.78
C LYS A 391 -6.52 -4.59 0.87
N GLU A 392 -6.99 -4.80 -0.35
CA GLU A 392 -6.30 -5.60 -1.37
C GLU A 392 -4.91 -5.03 -1.66
N LEU A 393 -4.81 -3.73 -1.92
CA LEU A 393 -3.52 -3.04 -2.14
C LEU A 393 -2.57 -3.16 -0.96
N ILE A 394 -3.07 -2.97 0.28
CA ILE A 394 -2.24 -3.09 1.49
C ILE A 394 -1.77 -4.54 1.69
N GLN A 395 -2.59 -5.54 1.38
CA GLN A 395 -2.20 -6.95 1.46
C GLN A 395 -1.16 -7.32 0.40
N GLU A 396 -1.30 -6.84 -0.82
CA GLU A 396 -0.30 -7.03 -1.87
C GLU A 396 1.04 -6.42 -1.46
N SER A 397 1.04 -5.19 -0.92
CA SER A 397 2.28 -4.53 -0.48
C SER A 397 2.99 -5.25 0.69
N LYS A 398 2.30 -6.09 1.47
CA LYS A 398 2.88 -6.89 2.55
C LYS A 398 3.47 -8.23 2.10
N ARG A 399 3.20 -8.65 0.87
CA ARG A 399 3.75 -9.90 0.29
C ARG A 399 5.17 -9.70 -0.26
N PHE A 400 5.63 -8.48 -0.35
CA PHE A 400 6.95 -8.03 -0.79
C PHE A 400 7.72 -7.38 0.35
#